data_abf79cc851a9dad15c0b702f248671b1
#
_entry.id   abf79cc851a9dad15c0b702f248671b1
#
_cell.length_a   1.000
_cell.length_b   1.000
_cell.length_c   1.000
_cell.angle_alpha   90.00
_cell.angle_beta   90.00
_cell.angle_gamma   90.00
#
_symmetry.space_group_name_H-M   'P 1'
#
loop_
_entity.id
_entity.type
_entity.pdbx_description
1 polymer ?
#
loop_
_entity_poly.entity_id
_entity_poly.type
_entity_poly.pdbx_seq_one_letter_code
_entity_poly.pdbx_strand_id
1 'polypeptide(L)'
;MVGWCRLWILNFGLIAKPLYEALKEPQLDSTPVRKKAFLDLKQALKEAPALGLPDLNKDFQLYVYERQKLALGVLTQKLGSWKRPVGYFSKQLDAVSTGWPPCLRAVAATVLLIQEARKLTLGRKIDVYVPHMVMAVLEQKGSHWLSSSRMLQYQAILREQDDVQLQTTSHLNPAEFLHSEVIEDELVHDCVEMIEQVYSSRQDLKDEPLDTADWELFTDGSSFVENGTRYAGYSVVTVFQVIEARALTPGTSAQKAEIIGLTRALILSTGRKVNIWTDSKYAFGVVHIHGALWRERGLLSSQGTAIKHQEEVVALLDAVHKPEQVAVMHVRGHQKEDGKIFRGNRLADAAAREAARQV
;
A
#
# COMPACT_ATOMS: atom_id res chain seq x y z
N MET A 1 3.07 -33.44 -3.86
CA MET A 1 4.42 -33.92 -3.47
C MET A 1 5.47 -32.80 -3.53
N VAL A 2 5.59 -32.05 -4.63
CA VAL A 2 6.61 -30.96 -4.75
C VAL A 2 6.46 -29.87 -3.70
N GLY A 3 5.25 -29.53 -3.26
CA GLY A 3 5.02 -28.57 -2.17
C GLY A 3 5.65 -28.94 -0.83
N TRP A 4 5.87 -30.24 -0.58
CA TRP A 4 6.61 -30.73 0.60
C TRP A 4 8.09 -30.32 0.52
N CYS A 5 8.71 -30.40 -0.67
CA CYS A 5 10.12 -30.10 -0.90
C CYS A 5 10.40 -28.62 -1.18
N ARG A 6 9.41 -27.73 -1.00
CA ARG A 6 9.54 -26.31 -1.34
C ARG A 6 10.70 -25.57 -0.66
N LEU A 7 11.08 -26.01 0.54
CA LEU A 7 12.19 -25.40 1.30
C LEU A 7 13.57 -25.69 0.71
N TRP A 8 13.70 -26.71 -0.12
CA TRP A 8 14.94 -27.07 -0.84
C TRP A 8 15.02 -26.43 -2.22
N ILE A 9 13.88 -25.97 -2.77
CA ILE A 9 13.82 -25.44 -4.14
C ILE A 9 13.98 -23.94 -4.12
N LEU A 10 15.10 -23.48 -4.66
CA LEU A 10 15.32 -22.07 -4.93
C LEU A 10 14.23 -21.54 -5.88
N ASN A 11 13.70 -20.36 -5.62
CA ASN A 11 12.66 -19.72 -6.45
C ASN A 11 11.36 -20.53 -6.62
N PHE A 12 11.05 -21.43 -5.69
CA PHE A 12 9.84 -22.25 -5.78
C PHE A 12 8.58 -21.44 -6.12
N GLY A 13 8.38 -20.27 -5.46
CA GLY A 13 7.21 -19.43 -5.68
C GLY A 13 7.12 -18.87 -7.10
N LEU A 14 8.25 -18.57 -7.74
CA LEU A 14 8.31 -18.10 -9.12
C LEU A 14 8.06 -19.22 -10.11
N ILE A 15 8.76 -20.34 -9.95
CA ILE A 15 8.66 -21.51 -10.85
C ILE A 15 7.25 -22.11 -10.79
N ALA A 16 6.66 -22.23 -9.60
CA ALA A 16 5.35 -22.85 -9.39
C ALA A 16 4.17 -21.91 -9.73
N LYS A 17 4.40 -20.62 -9.90
CA LYS A 17 3.34 -19.62 -10.14
C LYS A 17 2.38 -20.01 -11.27
N PRO A 18 2.83 -20.38 -12.50
CA PRO A 18 1.92 -20.75 -13.59
C PRO A 18 1.05 -21.97 -13.29
N LEU A 19 1.54 -22.88 -12.42
CA LEU A 19 0.79 -24.06 -12.01
C LEU A 19 -0.26 -23.72 -10.95
N TYR A 20 0.03 -22.80 -10.03
CA TYR A 20 -0.97 -22.32 -9.08
C TYR A 20 -2.05 -21.46 -9.74
N GLU A 21 -1.72 -20.70 -10.76
CA GLU A 21 -2.68 -19.93 -11.56
C GLU A 21 -3.65 -20.87 -12.30
N ALA A 22 -3.14 -21.99 -12.82
CA ALA A 22 -3.95 -23.01 -13.47
C ALA A 22 -5.03 -23.62 -12.56
N LEU A 23 -4.79 -23.69 -11.24
CA LEU A 23 -5.79 -24.21 -10.29
C LEU A 23 -7.01 -23.30 -10.12
N LYS A 24 -6.93 -22.05 -10.56
CA LYS A 24 -8.04 -21.08 -10.50
C LYS A 24 -8.95 -21.17 -11.73
N GLU A 25 -8.54 -21.88 -12.76
CA GLU A 25 -9.28 -22.02 -14.01
C GLU A 25 -10.22 -23.25 -13.96
N PRO A 26 -11.41 -23.18 -14.57
CA PRO A 26 -12.38 -24.27 -14.56
C PRO A 26 -11.89 -25.52 -15.30
N GLN A 27 -11.01 -25.33 -16.29
CA GLN A 27 -10.41 -26.42 -17.07
C GLN A 27 -8.88 -26.30 -17.03
N LEU A 28 -8.24 -27.45 -16.86
CA LEU A 28 -6.79 -27.54 -16.69
C LEU A 28 -6.13 -27.74 -18.07
N ASP A 29 -5.93 -26.65 -18.80
CA ASP A 29 -5.27 -26.68 -20.10
C ASP A 29 -3.74 -26.75 -19.98
N SER A 30 -3.15 -27.64 -20.76
CA SER A 30 -1.71 -27.85 -20.79
C SER A 30 -1.03 -26.85 -21.74
N THR A 31 -0.82 -25.62 -21.28
CA THR A 31 -0.11 -24.58 -22.05
C THR A 31 1.40 -24.82 -22.07
N PRO A 32 2.16 -24.30 -23.06
CA PRO A 32 3.62 -24.40 -23.10
C PRO A 32 4.29 -23.84 -21.84
N VAL A 33 3.75 -22.74 -21.27
CA VAL A 33 4.24 -22.11 -20.04
C VAL A 33 4.10 -23.05 -18.84
N ARG A 34 2.97 -23.74 -18.71
CA ARG A 34 2.71 -24.71 -17.63
C ARG A 34 3.58 -25.95 -17.73
N LYS A 35 3.79 -26.44 -18.98
CA LYS A 35 4.72 -27.54 -19.25
C LYS A 35 6.14 -27.18 -18.86
N LYS A 36 6.60 -25.99 -19.23
CA LYS A 36 7.90 -25.47 -18.84
C LYS A 36 8.04 -25.39 -17.33
N ALA A 37 7.09 -24.74 -16.61
CA ALA A 37 7.08 -24.65 -15.16
C ALA A 37 7.17 -26.01 -14.47
N PHE A 38 6.47 -27.03 -15.00
CA PHE A 38 6.54 -28.40 -14.49
C PHE A 38 7.92 -29.04 -14.70
N LEU A 39 8.54 -28.84 -15.85
CA LEU A 39 9.90 -29.33 -16.15
C LEU A 39 10.95 -28.60 -15.29
N ASP A 40 10.83 -27.28 -15.15
CA ASP A 40 11.71 -26.47 -14.29
C ASP A 40 11.64 -26.92 -12.83
N LEU A 41 10.44 -27.21 -12.30
CA LEU A 41 10.28 -27.76 -10.95
C LEU A 41 10.94 -29.15 -10.80
N LYS A 42 10.83 -30.01 -11.80
CA LYS A 42 11.50 -31.31 -11.80
C LYS A 42 13.01 -31.16 -11.78
N GLN A 43 13.53 -30.22 -12.56
CA GLN A 43 14.96 -29.93 -12.61
C GLN A 43 15.46 -29.34 -11.29
N ALA A 44 14.75 -28.30 -10.76
CA ALA A 44 15.09 -27.68 -9.48
C ALA A 44 15.08 -28.69 -8.32
N LEU A 45 14.18 -29.69 -8.35
CA LEU A 45 14.17 -30.74 -7.35
C LEU A 45 15.38 -31.68 -7.44
N LYS A 46 15.87 -31.96 -8.65
CA LYS A 46 17.09 -32.78 -8.86
C LYS A 46 18.36 -32.04 -8.43
N GLU A 47 18.41 -30.73 -8.61
CA GLU A 47 19.53 -29.86 -8.32
C GLU A 47 19.46 -29.24 -6.92
N ALA A 48 18.44 -29.58 -6.15
CA ALA A 48 18.20 -29.01 -4.83
C ALA A 48 19.43 -29.15 -3.91
N PRO A 49 19.92 -28.05 -3.30
CA PRO A 49 21.05 -28.10 -2.40
C PRO A 49 20.70 -28.80 -1.09
N ALA A 50 21.73 -29.35 -0.42
CA ALA A 50 21.57 -29.92 0.90
C ALA A 50 21.29 -28.81 1.94
N LEU A 51 20.26 -28.99 2.75
CA LEU A 51 19.94 -28.11 3.88
C LEU A 51 20.44 -28.69 5.20
N GLY A 52 20.77 -27.79 6.13
CA GLY A 52 21.03 -28.15 7.51
C GLY A 52 19.75 -28.54 8.25
N LEU A 53 19.83 -29.50 9.14
CA LEU A 53 18.74 -29.72 10.10
C LEU A 53 18.75 -28.57 11.12
N PRO A 54 17.55 -28.02 11.47
CA PRO A 54 17.44 -27.00 12.52
C PRO A 54 18.02 -27.51 13.85
N ASP A 55 18.90 -26.72 14.45
CA ASP A 55 19.42 -26.97 15.80
C ASP A 55 18.78 -25.95 16.76
N LEU A 56 17.86 -26.42 17.59
CA LEU A 56 17.11 -25.56 18.51
C LEU A 56 17.97 -25.00 19.67
N ASN A 57 19.23 -25.35 19.77
CA ASN A 57 20.17 -24.77 20.73
C ASN A 57 20.90 -23.54 20.19
N LYS A 58 20.68 -23.20 18.90
CA LYS A 58 21.33 -22.07 18.22
C LYS A 58 20.29 -21.08 17.71
N ASP A 59 20.67 -19.81 17.72
CA ASP A 59 19.89 -18.74 17.12
C ASP A 59 19.86 -18.86 15.59
N PHE A 60 18.81 -18.32 15.01
CA PHE A 60 18.61 -18.32 13.57
C PHE A 60 18.88 -16.94 12.98
N GLN A 61 19.24 -16.91 11.71
CA GLN A 61 19.40 -15.71 10.91
C GLN A 61 18.49 -15.83 9.70
N LEU A 62 17.54 -14.91 9.54
CA LEU A 62 16.64 -14.83 8.40
C LEU A 62 17.02 -13.64 7.53
N TYR A 63 17.43 -13.90 6.31
CA TYR A 63 17.68 -12.88 5.30
C TYR A 63 16.43 -12.72 4.46
N VAL A 64 15.96 -11.47 4.30
CA VAL A 64 14.72 -11.15 3.60
C VAL A 64 15.01 -10.23 2.43
N TYR A 65 14.35 -10.50 1.31
CA TYR A 65 14.35 -9.66 0.13
C TYR A 65 12.96 -9.68 -0.54
N GLU A 66 12.51 -8.57 -1.09
CA GLU A 66 11.26 -8.50 -1.87
C GLU A 66 11.60 -8.14 -3.31
N ARG A 67 11.17 -8.95 -4.25
CA ARG A 67 11.29 -8.65 -5.68
C ARG A 67 10.13 -9.23 -6.47
N GLN A 68 9.61 -8.46 -7.43
CA GLN A 68 8.52 -8.88 -8.32
C GLN A 68 7.30 -9.44 -7.57
N LYS A 69 6.96 -8.83 -6.42
CA LYS A 69 5.83 -9.24 -5.57
C LYS A 69 6.02 -10.61 -4.90
N LEU A 70 7.27 -11.07 -4.83
CA LEU A 70 7.68 -12.28 -4.12
C LEU A 70 8.48 -11.90 -2.87
N ALA A 71 8.12 -12.52 -1.75
CA ALA A 71 8.93 -12.55 -0.55
C ALA A 71 9.96 -13.68 -0.69
N LEU A 72 11.23 -13.33 -0.74
CA LEU A 72 12.36 -14.25 -0.84
C LEU A 72 13.13 -14.27 0.47
N GLY A 73 13.49 -15.44 0.96
CA GLY A 73 14.21 -15.54 2.22
C GLY A 73 15.13 -16.75 2.32
N VAL A 74 16.21 -16.57 3.07
CA VAL A 74 17.12 -17.64 3.45
C VAL A 74 17.22 -17.70 4.96
N LEU A 75 16.81 -18.83 5.53
CA LEU A 75 17.00 -19.12 6.94
C LEU A 75 18.31 -19.87 7.14
N THR A 76 19.17 -19.35 8.00
CA THR A 76 20.49 -19.93 8.26
C THR A 76 20.75 -20.10 9.75
N GLN A 77 21.72 -20.94 10.07
CA GLN A 77 22.34 -21.05 11.39
C GLN A 77 23.86 -21.04 11.27
N LYS A 78 24.56 -20.57 12.31
CA LYS A 78 26.02 -20.58 12.36
C LYS A 78 26.57 -22.00 12.54
N LEU A 79 27.53 -22.35 11.69
CA LEU A 79 28.35 -23.55 11.80
C LEU A 79 29.83 -23.13 11.80
N GLY A 80 30.38 -22.86 12.97
CA GLY A 80 31.67 -22.17 13.08
C GLY A 80 31.56 -20.74 12.50
N SER A 81 32.44 -20.40 11.56
CA SER A 81 32.42 -19.12 10.82
C SER A 81 31.46 -19.12 9.64
N TRP A 82 30.88 -20.26 9.27
CA TRP A 82 30.00 -20.41 8.12
C TRP A 82 28.54 -20.20 8.48
N LYS A 83 27.76 -19.74 7.51
CA LYS A 83 26.30 -19.68 7.58
C LYS A 83 25.71 -20.86 6.81
N ARG A 84 25.12 -21.81 7.54
CA ARG A 84 24.54 -23.01 6.98
C ARG A 84 23.04 -22.78 6.69
N PRO A 85 22.58 -22.91 5.45
CA PRO A 85 21.17 -22.76 5.13
C PRO A 85 20.35 -23.91 5.75
N VAL A 86 19.21 -23.55 6.32
CA VAL A 86 18.20 -24.44 6.92
C VAL A 86 16.95 -24.49 6.04
N GLY A 87 16.66 -23.42 5.32
CA GLY A 87 15.54 -23.36 4.40
C GLY A 87 15.58 -22.15 3.48
N TYR A 88 15.05 -22.34 2.28
CA TYR A 88 14.81 -21.27 1.32
C TYR A 88 13.31 -20.99 1.26
N PHE A 89 12.96 -19.73 1.37
CA PHE A 89 11.57 -19.28 1.29
C PHE A 89 11.35 -18.52 0.00
N SER A 90 10.25 -18.82 -0.67
CA SER A 90 9.77 -18.07 -1.83
C SER A 90 8.25 -18.08 -1.80
N LYS A 91 7.65 -16.96 -1.47
CA LYS A 91 6.20 -16.79 -1.28
C LYS A 91 5.68 -15.61 -2.06
N GLN A 92 4.54 -15.77 -2.71
CA GLN A 92 3.83 -14.64 -3.30
C GLN A 92 3.21 -13.78 -2.21
N LEU A 93 3.34 -12.47 -2.34
CA LEU A 93 2.59 -11.53 -1.52
C LEU A 93 1.09 -11.63 -1.83
N ASP A 94 0.26 -11.31 -0.84
CA ASP A 94 -1.19 -11.26 -1.05
C ASP A 94 -1.59 -10.15 -2.04
N ALA A 95 -2.80 -10.27 -2.60
CA ALA A 95 -3.29 -9.38 -3.65
C ALA A 95 -3.28 -7.89 -3.23
N VAL A 96 -3.47 -7.58 -1.95
CA VAL A 96 -3.43 -6.21 -1.44
C VAL A 96 -2.00 -5.71 -1.38
N SER A 97 -1.11 -6.47 -0.73
CA SER A 97 0.32 -6.10 -0.57
C SER A 97 1.05 -5.96 -1.90
N THR A 98 0.69 -6.75 -2.93
CA THR A 98 1.29 -6.62 -4.27
C THR A 98 1.08 -5.25 -4.89
N GLY A 99 0.08 -4.51 -4.43
CA GLY A 99 -0.26 -3.17 -4.86
C GLY A 99 0.50 -2.06 -4.15
N TRP A 100 1.30 -2.33 -3.13
CA TRP A 100 2.01 -1.34 -2.35
C TRP A 100 3.34 -0.90 -2.99
N PRO A 101 3.87 0.27 -2.56
CA PRO A 101 5.24 0.66 -2.87
C PRO A 101 6.27 -0.40 -2.48
N PRO A 102 7.44 -0.47 -3.15
CA PRO A 102 8.47 -1.48 -2.87
C PRO A 102 8.86 -1.58 -1.40
N CYS A 103 9.11 -0.44 -0.73
CA CYS A 103 9.48 -0.43 0.69
C CYS A 103 8.37 -0.99 1.60
N LEU A 104 7.10 -0.74 1.29
CA LEU A 104 5.96 -1.33 2.03
C LEU A 104 5.76 -2.82 1.68
N ARG A 105 6.05 -3.24 0.44
CA ARG A 105 6.07 -4.66 0.10
C ARG A 105 7.16 -5.41 0.86
N ALA A 106 8.32 -4.76 1.09
CA ALA A 106 9.38 -5.33 1.93
C ALA A 106 8.92 -5.54 3.38
N VAL A 107 8.10 -4.64 3.95
CA VAL A 107 7.46 -4.85 5.26
C VAL A 107 6.57 -6.10 5.24
N ALA A 108 5.70 -6.23 4.24
CA ALA A 108 4.81 -7.38 4.11
C ALA A 108 5.61 -8.69 3.92
N ALA A 109 6.66 -8.66 3.09
CA ALA A 109 7.55 -9.80 2.87
C ALA A 109 8.24 -10.23 4.17
N THR A 110 8.72 -9.28 4.97
CA THR A 110 9.36 -9.54 6.25
C THR A 110 8.41 -10.25 7.22
N VAL A 111 7.20 -9.72 7.39
CA VAL A 111 6.17 -10.36 8.24
C VAL A 111 5.85 -11.78 7.77
N LEU A 112 5.61 -11.95 6.47
CA LEU A 112 5.28 -13.25 5.89
C LEU A 112 6.39 -14.27 6.12
N LEU A 113 7.65 -13.87 5.94
CA LEU A 113 8.78 -14.78 6.08
C LEU A 113 9.13 -15.10 7.54
N ILE A 114 8.92 -14.17 8.47
CA ILE A 114 9.02 -14.46 9.90
C ILE A 114 8.00 -15.53 10.30
N GLN A 115 6.75 -15.41 9.84
CA GLN A 115 5.71 -16.42 10.10
C GLN A 115 6.07 -17.79 9.54
N GLU A 116 6.66 -17.87 8.34
CA GLU A 116 7.13 -19.13 7.76
C GLU A 116 8.34 -19.69 8.51
N ALA A 117 9.31 -18.84 8.88
CA ALA A 117 10.51 -19.25 9.61
C ALA A 117 10.16 -19.81 11.01
N ARG A 118 9.17 -19.24 11.69
CA ARG A 118 8.73 -19.70 13.01
C ARG A 118 8.26 -21.15 13.05
N LYS A 119 7.82 -21.69 11.92
CA LYS A 119 7.47 -23.12 11.79
C LYS A 119 8.70 -24.05 11.96
N LEU A 120 9.90 -23.50 11.75
CA LEU A 120 11.17 -24.23 11.89
C LEU A 120 11.93 -23.85 13.16
N THR A 121 11.81 -22.58 13.60
CA THR A 121 12.57 -22.07 14.73
C THR A 121 11.93 -22.37 16.09
N LEU A 122 10.63 -22.66 16.11
CA LEU A 122 9.85 -23.06 17.29
C LEU A 122 10.05 -22.13 18.50
N GLY A 123 10.04 -20.81 18.25
CA GLY A 123 10.21 -19.78 19.29
C GLY A 123 11.65 -19.44 19.67
N ARG A 124 12.64 -19.98 18.95
CA ARG A 124 14.03 -19.57 19.09
C ARG A 124 14.27 -18.20 18.44
N LYS A 125 15.26 -17.50 18.96
CA LYS A 125 15.65 -16.17 18.47
C LYS A 125 15.98 -16.19 16.98
N ILE A 126 15.44 -15.18 16.28
CA ILE A 126 15.63 -14.95 14.85
C ILE A 126 16.18 -13.53 14.67
N ASP A 127 17.40 -13.39 14.22
CA ASP A 127 17.96 -12.13 13.71
C ASP A 127 17.51 -11.97 12.26
N VAL A 128 16.65 -10.98 11.99
CA VAL A 128 16.05 -10.74 10.66
C VAL A 128 16.77 -9.61 9.96
N TYR A 129 17.42 -9.93 8.84
CA TYR A 129 18.18 -8.98 8.03
C TYR A 129 17.36 -8.53 6.83
N VAL A 130 17.14 -7.23 6.72
CA VAL A 130 16.33 -6.60 5.65
C VAL A 130 17.08 -5.43 5.02
N PRO A 131 16.93 -5.19 3.70
CA PRO A 131 17.58 -4.06 3.02
C PRO A 131 16.88 -2.72 3.27
N HIS A 132 15.67 -2.73 3.81
CA HIS A 132 14.84 -1.54 4.01
C HIS A 132 14.67 -1.20 5.49
N MET A 133 14.36 0.07 5.77
CA MET A 133 14.03 0.56 7.13
C MET A 133 12.59 0.15 7.52
N VAL A 134 12.35 -1.16 7.63
CA VAL A 134 11.03 -1.77 7.79
C VAL A 134 10.21 -1.15 8.93
N MET A 135 10.83 -0.93 10.10
CA MET A 135 10.13 -0.34 11.25
C MET A 135 9.77 1.12 11.02
N ALA A 136 10.69 1.93 10.49
CA ALA A 136 10.42 3.34 10.19
C ALA A 136 9.29 3.48 9.15
N VAL A 137 9.32 2.66 8.10
CA VAL A 137 8.27 2.63 7.07
C VAL A 137 6.92 2.23 7.67
N LEU A 138 6.88 1.22 8.54
CA LEU A 138 5.64 0.79 9.20
C LEU A 138 5.08 1.87 10.10
N GLU A 139 5.90 2.50 10.94
CA GLU A 139 5.48 3.50 11.92
C GLU A 139 5.02 4.80 11.25
N GLN A 140 5.74 5.28 10.26
CA GLN A 140 5.46 6.58 9.63
C GLN A 140 4.44 6.49 8.49
N LYS A 141 4.45 5.42 7.70
CA LYS A 141 3.61 5.27 6.49
C LYS A 141 2.56 4.16 6.59
N GLY A 142 2.70 3.24 7.55
CA GLY A 142 1.81 2.08 7.67
C GLY A 142 0.35 2.46 7.84
N SER A 143 0.03 3.48 8.64
CA SER A 143 -1.35 3.92 8.91
C SER A 143 -2.11 4.38 7.65
N HIS A 144 -1.41 4.85 6.63
CA HIS A 144 -1.99 5.31 5.37
C HIS A 144 -2.27 4.16 4.39
N TRP A 145 -1.45 3.09 4.45
CA TRP A 145 -1.48 1.99 3.47
C TRP A 145 -2.12 0.71 3.98
N LEU A 146 -2.08 0.48 5.30
CA LEU A 146 -2.57 -0.72 5.94
C LEU A 146 -3.92 -0.47 6.62
N SER A 147 -4.78 -1.49 6.62
CA SER A 147 -5.95 -1.49 7.50
C SER A 147 -5.51 -1.55 8.96
N SER A 148 -6.32 -1.03 9.88
CA SER A 148 -6.01 -1.06 11.33
C SER A 148 -5.70 -2.46 11.83
N SER A 149 -6.43 -3.47 11.36
CA SER A 149 -6.21 -4.88 11.72
C SER A 149 -4.83 -5.37 11.24
N ARG A 150 -4.44 -5.06 10.00
CA ARG A 150 -3.15 -5.46 9.44
C ARG A 150 -2.00 -4.70 10.10
N MET A 151 -2.19 -3.42 10.41
CA MET A 151 -1.22 -2.62 11.14
C MET A 151 -0.91 -3.23 12.50
N LEU A 152 -1.95 -3.56 13.28
CA LEU A 152 -1.81 -4.21 14.57
C LEU A 152 -1.09 -5.57 14.48
N GLN A 153 -1.47 -6.39 13.50
CA GLN A 153 -0.81 -7.68 13.25
C GLN A 153 0.68 -7.52 12.94
N TYR A 154 1.04 -6.53 12.11
CA TYR A 154 2.43 -6.30 11.73
C TYR A 154 3.25 -5.77 12.90
N GLN A 155 2.70 -4.84 13.69
CA GLN A 155 3.34 -4.37 14.93
C GLN A 155 3.58 -5.51 15.91
N ALA A 156 2.59 -6.37 16.12
CA ALA A 156 2.72 -7.53 17.00
C ALA A 156 3.85 -8.48 16.55
N ILE A 157 4.02 -8.71 15.26
CA ILE A 157 5.06 -9.64 14.75
C ILE A 157 6.45 -8.98 14.73
N LEU A 158 6.54 -7.70 14.38
CA LEU A 158 7.83 -7.03 14.16
C LEU A 158 8.40 -6.38 15.42
N ARG A 159 7.58 -6.00 16.39
CA ARG A 159 7.99 -5.23 17.57
C ARG A 159 7.76 -5.94 18.91
N GLU A 160 6.62 -6.63 19.06
CA GLU A 160 6.20 -7.14 20.36
C GLU A 160 6.70 -8.56 20.65
N GLN A 161 7.46 -9.15 19.73
CA GLN A 161 7.95 -10.52 19.88
C GLN A 161 9.41 -10.53 20.34
N ASP A 162 9.66 -11.12 21.50
CA ASP A 162 11.00 -11.23 22.09
C ASP A 162 11.96 -12.10 21.25
N ASP A 163 11.42 -13.00 20.44
CA ASP A 163 12.20 -13.92 19.59
C ASP A 163 12.62 -13.32 18.24
N VAL A 164 12.20 -12.07 17.91
CA VAL A 164 12.50 -11.42 16.63
C VAL A 164 13.32 -10.15 16.85
N GLN A 165 14.48 -10.07 16.20
CA GLN A 165 15.31 -8.88 16.18
C GLN A 165 15.55 -8.44 14.73
N LEU A 166 15.00 -7.26 14.36
CA LEU A 166 15.20 -6.67 13.04
C LEU A 166 16.55 -5.96 12.96
N GLN A 167 17.24 -6.16 11.84
CA GLN A 167 18.50 -5.48 11.50
C GLN A 167 18.43 -5.03 10.04
N THR A 168 18.75 -3.76 9.80
CA THR A 168 18.93 -3.25 8.44
C THR A 168 20.33 -3.64 7.97
N THR A 169 20.44 -4.21 6.78
CA THR A 169 21.73 -4.58 6.20
C THR A 169 21.98 -3.86 4.89
N SER A 170 23.17 -3.24 4.78
CA SER A 170 23.72 -2.71 3.53
C SER A 170 24.75 -3.68 2.90
N HIS A 171 24.99 -4.82 3.55
CA HIS A 171 25.94 -5.82 3.08
C HIS A 171 25.23 -6.88 2.24
N LEU A 172 26.03 -7.76 1.62
CA LEU A 172 25.58 -8.86 0.79
C LEU A 172 24.43 -9.64 1.47
N ASN A 173 23.25 -9.61 0.87
CA ASN A 173 22.07 -10.32 1.34
C ASN A 173 21.89 -11.61 0.54
N PRO A 174 22.05 -12.80 1.14
CA PRO A 174 21.91 -14.06 0.42
C PRO A 174 20.54 -14.26 -0.24
N ALA A 175 19.48 -13.60 0.23
CA ALA A 175 18.15 -13.69 -0.35
C ALA A 175 18.04 -13.02 -1.72
N GLU A 176 18.91 -12.04 -2.04
CA GLU A 176 18.96 -11.39 -3.35
C GLU A 176 19.35 -12.37 -4.47
N PHE A 177 20.25 -13.31 -4.16
CA PHE A 177 20.68 -14.33 -5.11
C PHE A 177 19.63 -15.43 -5.41
N LEU A 178 18.54 -15.44 -4.67
CA LEU A 178 17.42 -16.34 -4.98
C LEU A 178 16.67 -15.91 -6.26
N HIS A 179 16.97 -14.75 -6.80
CA HIS A 179 16.43 -14.28 -8.07
C HIS A 179 17.50 -14.42 -9.16
N SER A 180 17.17 -15.07 -10.27
CA SER A 180 18.12 -15.45 -11.33
C SER A 180 18.54 -14.30 -12.26
N GLU A 181 18.02 -13.09 -12.09
CA GLU A 181 18.38 -11.92 -12.90
C GLU A 181 19.45 -11.08 -12.20
N VAL A 182 20.38 -10.54 -13.00
CA VAL A 182 21.42 -9.63 -12.53
C VAL A 182 20.77 -8.38 -11.94
N ILE A 183 21.15 -8.03 -10.73
CA ILE A 183 20.67 -6.86 -10.02
C ILE A 183 21.48 -5.67 -10.51
N GLU A 184 20.82 -4.66 -11.09
CA GLU A 184 21.36 -3.31 -11.08
C GLU A 184 21.32 -2.83 -9.64
N ASP A 185 22.43 -2.26 -9.13
CA ASP A 185 22.58 -1.80 -7.75
C ASP A 185 21.34 -0.97 -7.32
N GLU A 186 20.57 -1.49 -6.38
CA GLU A 186 19.53 -0.68 -5.74
C GLU A 186 20.24 0.44 -4.98
N LEU A 187 20.07 1.66 -5.43
CA LEU A 187 20.60 2.85 -4.77
C LEU A 187 20.10 2.87 -3.32
N VAL A 188 21.03 3.07 -2.40
CA VAL A 188 20.69 3.33 -0.99
C VAL A 188 19.76 4.55 -0.96
N HIS A 189 18.55 4.38 -0.46
CA HIS A 189 17.53 5.41 -0.42
C HIS A 189 16.87 5.51 0.95
N ASP A 190 16.34 6.68 1.30
CA ASP A 190 15.43 6.81 2.43
C ASP A 190 14.05 6.30 2.00
N CYS A 191 13.60 5.21 2.64
CA CYS A 191 12.36 4.54 2.29
C CYS A 191 11.11 5.41 2.54
N VAL A 192 11.16 6.29 3.54
CA VAL A 192 10.05 7.18 3.90
C VAL A 192 9.94 8.28 2.85
N GLU A 193 11.06 8.92 2.55
CA GLU A 193 11.14 9.98 1.54
C GLU A 193 10.79 9.45 0.14
N MET A 194 11.27 8.25 -0.21
CA MET A 194 10.92 7.60 -1.48
C MET A 194 9.41 7.38 -1.63
N ILE A 195 8.73 6.93 -0.57
CA ILE A 195 7.26 6.75 -0.61
C ILE A 195 6.56 8.09 -0.78
N GLU A 196 7.03 9.13 -0.13
CA GLU A 196 6.46 10.48 -0.26
C GLU A 196 6.66 11.08 -1.65
N GLN A 197 7.88 11.04 -2.16
CA GLN A 197 8.22 11.68 -3.45
C GLN A 197 7.63 10.97 -4.66
N VAL A 198 7.68 9.63 -4.68
CA VAL A 198 7.26 8.85 -5.86
C VAL A 198 5.75 8.69 -5.93
N TYR A 199 5.06 8.62 -4.78
CA TYR A 199 3.63 8.29 -4.74
C TYR A 199 2.72 9.45 -4.36
N SER A 200 3.27 10.63 -4.12
CA SER A 200 2.48 11.86 -4.03
C SER A 200 1.95 12.26 -5.40
N SER A 201 0.70 12.69 -5.48
CA SER A 201 0.12 13.21 -6.73
C SER A 201 0.78 14.52 -7.20
N ARG A 202 1.44 15.22 -6.29
CA ARG A 202 2.20 16.45 -6.49
C ARG A 202 3.29 16.56 -5.43
N GLN A 203 4.53 16.85 -5.82
CA GLN A 203 5.70 16.81 -4.92
C GLN A 203 5.63 17.79 -3.73
N ASP A 204 5.04 18.96 -3.93
CA ASP A 204 4.88 19.99 -2.89
C ASP A 204 3.51 19.96 -2.19
N LEU A 205 2.69 18.92 -2.43
CA LEU A 205 1.44 18.72 -1.74
C LEU A 205 1.67 18.43 -0.25
N LYS A 206 1.06 19.23 0.62
CA LYS A 206 1.16 19.06 2.08
C LYS A 206 -0.11 18.47 2.67
N ASP A 207 0.04 17.73 3.75
CA ASP A 207 -1.03 17.24 4.62
C ASP A 207 -1.17 18.04 5.92
N GLU A 208 -0.32 19.07 6.07
CA GLU A 208 -0.36 20.09 7.13
C GLU A 208 -0.64 21.46 6.53
N PRO A 209 -1.31 22.38 7.25
CA PRO A 209 -1.66 23.69 6.74
C PRO A 209 -0.44 24.50 6.28
N LEU A 210 -0.58 25.24 5.20
CA LEU A 210 0.37 26.27 4.79
C LEU A 210 0.29 27.45 5.78
N ASP A 211 1.43 28.00 6.18
CA ASP A 211 1.50 29.16 7.08
C ASP A 211 0.87 30.41 6.48
N THR A 212 0.99 30.56 5.16
CA THR A 212 0.49 31.73 4.40
C THR A 212 -0.38 31.26 3.25
N ALA A 213 -1.63 30.89 3.54
CA ALA A 213 -2.62 30.55 2.53
C ALA A 213 -3.49 31.77 2.18
N ASP A 214 -3.75 31.97 0.88
CA ASP A 214 -4.69 33.00 0.41
C ASP A 214 -6.13 32.60 0.72
N TRP A 215 -6.40 31.28 0.69
CA TRP A 215 -7.72 30.71 0.93
C TRP A 215 -7.66 29.53 1.88
N GLU A 216 -8.68 29.46 2.72
CA GLU A 216 -8.97 28.30 3.54
C GLU A 216 -10.35 27.78 3.20
N LEU A 217 -10.41 26.64 2.54
CA LEU A 217 -11.61 26.03 2.01
C LEU A 217 -11.97 24.75 2.75
N PHE A 218 -13.25 24.48 2.82
CA PHE A 218 -13.82 23.23 3.33
C PHE A 218 -14.68 22.63 2.23
N THR A 219 -14.58 21.33 2.04
CA THR A 219 -15.34 20.65 0.99
C THR A 219 -15.95 19.36 1.53
N ASP A 220 -17.16 19.09 1.08
CA ASP A 220 -17.90 17.89 1.39
C ASP A 220 -18.73 17.41 0.20
N GLY A 221 -19.05 16.10 0.21
CA GLY A 221 -19.95 15.47 -0.75
C GLY A 221 -21.03 14.68 -0.03
N SER A 222 -22.29 15.02 -0.27
CA SER A 222 -23.43 14.36 0.34
C SER A 222 -24.18 13.49 -0.66
N SER A 223 -24.65 12.31 -0.22
CA SER A 223 -25.56 11.48 -1.00
C SER A 223 -26.52 10.74 -0.08
N PHE A 224 -27.80 10.80 -0.39
CA PHE A 224 -28.88 10.10 0.35
C PHE A 224 -29.94 9.55 -0.61
N VAL A 225 -30.76 8.65 -0.11
CA VAL A 225 -31.87 8.05 -0.89
C VAL A 225 -33.18 8.56 -0.31
N GLU A 226 -34.02 9.13 -1.17
CA GLU A 226 -35.37 9.57 -0.84
C GLU A 226 -36.33 9.09 -1.93
N ASN A 227 -37.45 8.51 -1.53
CA ASN A 227 -38.44 7.93 -2.44
C ASN A 227 -37.88 6.99 -3.53
N GLY A 228 -36.85 6.18 -3.15
CA GLY A 228 -36.19 5.23 -4.05
C GLY A 228 -35.19 5.85 -5.02
N THR A 229 -35.05 7.17 -5.05
CA THR A 229 -34.08 7.88 -5.89
C THR A 229 -32.89 8.34 -5.05
N ARG A 230 -31.68 8.15 -5.57
CA ARG A 230 -30.45 8.63 -4.92
C ARG A 230 -30.16 10.05 -5.38
N TYR A 231 -30.12 10.96 -4.44
CA TYR A 231 -29.75 12.35 -4.63
C TYR A 231 -28.33 12.57 -4.13
N ALA A 232 -27.58 13.45 -4.75
CA ALA A 232 -26.25 13.81 -4.34
C ALA A 232 -25.92 15.26 -4.66
N GLY A 233 -25.03 15.84 -3.89
CA GLY A 233 -24.53 17.19 -4.09
C GLY A 233 -23.13 17.35 -3.46
N TYR A 234 -22.46 18.41 -3.82
CA TYR A 234 -21.20 18.80 -3.23
C TYR A 234 -21.19 20.26 -2.83
N SER A 235 -20.26 20.64 -1.99
CA SER A 235 -20.05 22.02 -1.61
C SER A 235 -18.56 22.37 -1.48
N VAL A 236 -18.24 23.63 -1.71
CA VAL A 236 -16.98 24.26 -1.39
C VAL A 236 -17.29 25.56 -0.63
N VAL A 237 -16.81 25.68 0.60
CA VAL A 237 -17.13 26.78 1.48
C VAL A 237 -15.86 27.37 2.14
N THR A 238 -15.94 28.61 2.58
CA THR A 238 -15.05 29.15 3.62
C THR A 238 -15.72 29.00 4.99
N VAL A 239 -15.09 29.42 6.07
CA VAL A 239 -15.75 29.45 7.40
C VAL A 239 -16.97 30.38 7.44
N PHE A 240 -17.04 31.36 6.51
CA PHE A 240 -18.02 32.44 6.54
C PHE A 240 -19.11 32.32 5.47
N GLN A 241 -18.82 31.68 4.33
CA GLN A 241 -19.73 31.66 3.20
C GLN A 241 -19.55 30.45 2.30
N VAL A 242 -20.62 30.10 1.62
CA VAL A 242 -20.63 29.11 0.55
C VAL A 242 -20.05 29.74 -0.71
N ILE A 243 -18.99 29.15 -1.26
CA ILE A 243 -18.36 29.60 -2.52
C ILE A 243 -19.03 28.92 -3.71
N GLU A 244 -19.25 27.61 -3.61
CA GLU A 244 -19.95 26.83 -4.61
C GLU A 244 -20.68 25.66 -3.93
N ALA A 245 -21.94 25.45 -4.30
CA ALA A 245 -22.69 24.25 -3.91
C ALA A 245 -23.60 23.87 -5.07
N ARG A 246 -23.57 22.59 -5.51
CA ARG A 246 -24.37 22.13 -6.65
C ARG A 246 -24.91 20.73 -6.44
N ALA A 247 -26.09 20.49 -6.98
CA ALA A 247 -26.61 19.16 -7.14
C ALA A 247 -25.83 18.39 -8.20
N LEU A 248 -25.74 17.08 -8.01
CA LEU A 248 -25.16 16.13 -8.96
C LEU A 248 -26.25 15.26 -9.58
N THR A 249 -25.90 14.61 -10.67
CA THR A 249 -26.81 13.69 -11.36
C THR A 249 -27.37 12.63 -10.41
N PRO A 250 -28.67 12.32 -10.44
CA PRO A 250 -29.25 11.24 -9.65
C PRO A 250 -28.47 9.92 -9.83
N GLY A 251 -28.37 9.16 -8.75
CA GLY A 251 -27.56 7.93 -8.74
C GLY A 251 -26.09 8.11 -8.34
N THR A 252 -25.60 9.35 -8.22
CA THR A 252 -24.21 9.62 -7.79
C THR A 252 -23.98 9.13 -6.36
N SER A 253 -22.88 8.39 -6.14
CA SER A 253 -22.48 7.90 -4.83
C SER A 253 -21.86 9.00 -3.97
N ALA A 254 -21.86 8.84 -2.64
CA ALA A 254 -21.19 9.76 -1.72
C ALA A 254 -19.71 9.93 -2.06
N GLN A 255 -18.97 8.83 -2.28
CA GLN A 255 -17.56 8.87 -2.66
C GLN A 255 -17.31 9.68 -3.94
N LYS A 256 -18.18 9.54 -4.95
CA LYS A 256 -18.07 10.33 -6.19
C LYS A 256 -18.33 11.82 -5.93
N ALA A 257 -19.32 12.15 -5.10
CA ALA A 257 -19.61 13.53 -4.71
C ALA A 257 -18.43 14.18 -3.96
N GLU A 258 -17.80 13.45 -3.04
CA GLU A 258 -16.62 13.89 -2.29
C GLU A 258 -15.42 14.20 -3.20
N ILE A 259 -15.13 13.32 -4.18
CA ILE A 259 -14.07 13.56 -5.18
C ILE A 259 -14.38 14.82 -5.98
N ILE A 260 -15.62 14.99 -6.43
CA ILE A 260 -16.03 16.16 -7.22
C ILE A 260 -15.89 17.43 -6.38
N GLY A 261 -16.30 17.41 -5.11
CA GLY A 261 -16.15 18.55 -4.19
C GLY A 261 -14.71 19.00 -4.04
N LEU A 262 -13.79 18.05 -3.77
CA LEU A 262 -12.37 18.34 -3.66
C LEU A 262 -11.78 18.83 -4.99
N THR A 263 -12.15 18.23 -6.11
CA THR A 263 -11.75 18.67 -7.46
C THR A 263 -12.15 20.11 -7.73
N ARG A 264 -13.38 20.47 -7.37
CA ARG A 264 -13.90 21.84 -7.53
C ARG A 264 -13.14 22.85 -6.66
N ALA A 265 -12.86 22.51 -5.40
CA ALA A 265 -12.06 23.35 -4.50
C ALA A 265 -10.67 23.66 -5.09
N LEU A 266 -9.99 22.66 -5.66
CA LEU A 266 -8.71 22.80 -6.32
C LEU A 266 -8.80 23.71 -7.58
N ILE A 267 -9.82 23.50 -8.41
CA ILE A 267 -10.03 24.31 -9.62
C ILE A 267 -10.32 25.76 -9.28
N LEU A 268 -11.16 26.02 -8.28
CA LEU A 268 -11.48 27.38 -7.81
C LEU A 268 -10.25 28.09 -7.24
N SER A 269 -9.28 27.34 -6.75
CA SER A 269 -8.02 27.84 -6.19
C SER A 269 -6.89 27.98 -7.21
N THR A 270 -7.19 27.97 -8.51
CA THR A 270 -6.18 28.11 -9.57
C THR A 270 -5.28 29.35 -9.35
N GLY A 271 -3.95 29.15 -9.33
CA GLY A 271 -2.96 30.19 -9.15
C GLY A 271 -2.91 30.82 -7.76
N ARG A 272 -3.49 30.19 -6.75
CA ARG A 272 -3.51 30.65 -5.35
C ARG A 272 -2.85 29.65 -4.42
N LYS A 273 -2.46 30.13 -3.24
CA LYS A 273 -2.02 29.29 -2.11
C LYS A 273 -3.25 28.91 -1.30
N VAL A 274 -3.53 27.62 -1.15
CA VAL A 274 -4.78 27.17 -0.55
C VAL A 274 -4.59 26.06 0.49
N ASN A 275 -5.31 26.20 1.59
CA ASN A 275 -5.57 25.14 2.56
C ASN A 275 -6.96 24.58 2.31
N ILE A 276 -7.08 23.27 2.05
CA ILE A 276 -8.35 22.59 1.82
C ILE A 276 -8.56 21.52 2.87
N TRP A 277 -9.71 21.56 3.53
CA TRP A 277 -10.14 20.59 4.54
C TRP A 277 -11.25 19.71 3.99
N THR A 278 -11.11 18.40 4.16
CA THR A 278 -12.13 17.41 3.78
C THR A 278 -12.26 16.36 4.87
N ASP A 279 -13.48 15.87 5.11
CA ASP A 279 -13.70 14.72 5.99
C ASP A 279 -13.75 13.38 5.22
N SER A 280 -13.62 13.44 3.90
CA SER A 280 -13.48 12.27 3.05
C SER A 280 -12.11 11.64 3.13
N LYS A 281 -11.99 10.54 3.87
CA LYS A 281 -10.78 9.70 3.84
C LYS A 281 -10.46 9.19 2.44
N TYR A 282 -11.48 8.96 1.63
CA TYR A 282 -11.29 8.45 0.27
C TYR A 282 -10.67 9.51 -0.64
N ALA A 283 -11.25 10.72 -0.70
CA ALA A 283 -10.71 11.81 -1.52
C ALA A 283 -9.29 12.21 -1.04
N PHE A 284 -9.07 12.32 0.28
CA PHE A 284 -7.76 12.53 0.88
C PHE A 284 -6.75 11.45 0.46
N GLY A 285 -7.14 10.18 0.57
CA GLY A 285 -6.30 9.05 0.19
C GLY A 285 -5.98 9.01 -1.31
N VAL A 286 -6.89 9.47 -2.18
CA VAL A 286 -6.63 9.55 -3.62
C VAL A 286 -5.51 10.56 -3.91
N VAL A 287 -5.55 11.76 -3.35
CA VAL A 287 -4.54 12.79 -3.66
C VAL A 287 -3.17 12.50 -3.02
N HIS A 288 -3.15 11.98 -1.79
CA HIS A 288 -1.90 11.80 -1.04
C HIS A 288 -1.23 10.44 -1.24
N ILE A 289 -2.01 9.39 -1.61
CA ILE A 289 -1.53 8.01 -1.48
C ILE A 289 -1.76 7.19 -2.76
N HIS A 290 -3.03 7.05 -3.16
CA HIS A 290 -3.39 6.03 -4.14
C HIS A 290 -3.43 6.53 -5.58
N GLY A 291 -3.70 7.81 -5.78
CA GLY A 291 -4.01 8.37 -7.09
C GLY A 291 -2.85 8.25 -8.08
N ALA A 292 -1.66 8.69 -7.70
CA ALA A 292 -0.47 8.59 -8.54
C ALA A 292 -0.17 7.12 -8.90
N LEU A 293 -0.26 6.22 -7.92
CA LEU A 293 -0.04 4.80 -8.11
C LEU A 293 -1.09 4.17 -9.04
N TRP A 294 -2.36 4.55 -8.93
CA TRP A 294 -3.40 4.08 -9.85
C TRP A 294 -3.18 4.60 -11.27
N ARG A 295 -2.75 5.85 -11.41
CA ARG A 295 -2.42 6.45 -12.71
C ARG A 295 -1.27 5.70 -13.41
N GLU A 296 -0.19 5.37 -12.69
CA GLU A 296 0.92 4.57 -13.22
C GLU A 296 0.49 3.16 -13.68
N ARG A 297 -0.51 2.57 -13.01
CA ARG A 297 -1.04 1.24 -13.34
C ARG A 297 -2.14 1.26 -14.40
N GLY A 298 -2.36 2.39 -15.08
CA GLY A 298 -3.46 2.53 -16.03
C GLY A 298 -4.83 2.48 -15.37
N LEU A 299 -4.96 3.04 -14.15
CA LEU A 299 -6.19 3.12 -13.36
C LEU A 299 -6.74 1.74 -12.95
N LEU A 300 -5.83 0.80 -12.69
CA LEU A 300 -6.17 -0.55 -12.23
C LEU A 300 -5.93 -0.71 -10.74
N SER A 301 -6.78 -1.50 -10.10
CA SER A 301 -6.58 -1.97 -8.72
C SER A 301 -5.40 -2.95 -8.64
N SER A 302 -4.98 -3.31 -7.43
CA SER A 302 -3.97 -4.36 -7.21
C SER A 302 -4.36 -5.74 -7.78
N GLN A 303 -5.65 -5.95 -8.04
CA GLN A 303 -6.20 -7.17 -8.63
C GLN A 303 -6.36 -7.09 -10.16
N GLY A 304 -5.93 -5.98 -10.79
CA GLY A 304 -6.05 -5.75 -12.23
C GLY A 304 -7.47 -5.37 -12.68
N THR A 305 -8.39 -5.05 -11.75
CA THR A 305 -9.73 -4.55 -12.07
C THR A 305 -9.71 -3.03 -12.16
N ALA A 306 -10.56 -2.47 -13.02
CA ALA A 306 -10.72 -1.02 -13.10
C ALA A 306 -11.13 -0.41 -11.75
N ILE A 307 -10.49 0.70 -11.37
CA ILE A 307 -10.88 1.42 -10.14
C ILE A 307 -12.25 2.07 -10.33
N LYS A 308 -12.99 2.24 -9.22
CA LYS A 308 -14.25 2.99 -9.27
C LYS A 308 -13.98 4.48 -9.51
N HIS A 309 -14.89 5.13 -10.26
CA HIS A 309 -14.83 6.58 -10.50
C HIS A 309 -13.55 7.05 -11.18
N GLN A 310 -13.07 6.30 -12.21
CA GLN A 310 -11.82 6.60 -12.92
C GLN A 310 -11.76 8.03 -13.45
N GLU A 311 -12.83 8.50 -14.10
CA GLU A 311 -12.89 9.85 -14.69
C GLU A 311 -12.72 10.92 -13.62
N GLU A 312 -13.41 10.77 -12.49
CA GLU A 312 -13.35 11.72 -11.39
C GLU A 312 -11.98 11.69 -10.68
N VAL A 313 -11.40 10.49 -10.55
CA VAL A 313 -10.03 10.35 -9.99
C VAL A 313 -9.01 11.04 -10.90
N VAL A 314 -9.08 10.86 -12.21
CA VAL A 314 -8.19 11.55 -13.16
C VAL A 314 -8.39 13.07 -13.08
N ALA A 315 -9.64 13.54 -13.07
CA ALA A 315 -9.94 14.96 -12.95
C ALA A 315 -9.38 15.56 -11.64
N LEU A 316 -9.44 14.82 -10.53
CA LEU A 316 -8.88 15.23 -9.25
C LEU A 316 -7.34 15.33 -9.31
N LEU A 317 -6.68 14.34 -9.89
CA LEU A 317 -5.21 14.33 -10.05
C LEU A 317 -4.71 15.42 -11.00
N ASP A 318 -5.48 15.82 -11.98
CA ASP A 318 -5.15 16.95 -12.85
C ASP A 318 -5.43 18.30 -12.15
N ALA A 319 -6.47 18.36 -11.32
CA ALA A 319 -6.84 19.57 -10.59
C ALA A 319 -5.84 19.93 -9.48
N VAL A 320 -5.17 18.94 -8.87
CA VAL A 320 -4.19 19.19 -7.79
C VAL A 320 -3.02 20.09 -8.22
N HIS A 321 -2.75 20.16 -9.52
CA HIS A 321 -1.70 21.03 -10.11
C HIS A 321 -2.16 22.46 -10.40
N LYS A 322 -3.45 22.79 -10.23
CA LYS A 322 -4.01 24.12 -10.53
C LYS A 322 -3.61 25.22 -9.52
N PRO A 323 -3.62 24.97 -8.20
CA PRO A 323 -3.15 25.95 -7.23
C PRO A 323 -1.64 26.22 -7.36
N GLU A 324 -1.19 27.41 -6.92
CA GLU A 324 0.24 27.71 -6.81
C GLU A 324 0.90 26.85 -5.73
N GLN A 325 0.32 26.81 -4.52
CA GLN A 325 0.67 25.91 -3.42
C GLN A 325 -0.61 25.33 -2.83
N VAL A 326 -0.56 24.08 -2.38
CA VAL A 326 -1.73 23.38 -1.87
C VAL A 326 -1.39 22.50 -0.67
N ALA A 327 -2.24 22.61 0.33
CA ALA A 327 -2.34 21.64 1.41
C ALA A 327 -3.76 21.06 1.44
N VAL A 328 -3.87 19.74 1.51
CA VAL A 328 -5.14 19.05 1.67
C VAL A 328 -5.08 18.28 2.98
N MET A 329 -5.93 18.67 3.94
CA MET A 329 -5.98 18.08 5.28
C MET A 329 -7.25 17.27 5.49
N HIS A 330 -7.14 16.22 6.28
CA HIS A 330 -8.28 15.43 6.70
C HIS A 330 -8.78 15.89 8.07
N VAL A 331 -10.09 16.16 8.18
CA VAL A 331 -10.78 16.47 9.43
C VAL A 331 -11.76 15.33 9.77
N ARG A 332 -11.96 15.04 11.06
CA ARG A 332 -13.00 14.09 11.47
C ARG A 332 -14.38 14.72 11.29
N GLY A 333 -15.25 14.06 10.52
CA GLY A 333 -16.63 14.48 10.32
C GLY A 333 -17.45 14.49 11.63
N HIS A 334 -18.52 15.28 11.65
CA HIS A 334 -19.57 15.31 12.68
C HIS A 334 -19.06 15.61 14.12
N GLN A 335 -17.98 16.34 14.30
CA GLN A 335 -17.49 16.75 15.62
C GLN A 335 -18.33 17.90 16.17
N LYS A 336 -18.64 17.84 17.50
CA LYS A 336 -19.38 18.88 18.22
C LYS A 336 -18.51 19.99 18.79
N GLU A 337 -17.19 19.88 18.65
CA GLU A 337 -16.23 20.83 19.18
C GLU A 337 -16.37 22.20 18.49
N ASP A 338 -16.15 23.27 19.28
CA ASP A 338 -16.11 24.64 18.78
C ASP A 338 -14.69 25.01 18.34
N GLY A 339 -14.51 25.11 17.02
CA GLY A 339 -13.27 25.53 16.39
C GLY A 339 -13.54 25.97 14.95
N LYS A 340 -12.64 26.80 14.41
CA LYS A 340 -12.75 27.32 13.05
C LYS A 340 -12.89 26.18 12.03
N ILE A 341 -12.07 25.13 12.15
CA ILE A 341 -12.07 23.96 11.27
C ILE A 341 -13.39 23.20 11.32
N PHE A 342 -13.89 22.92 12.53
CA PHE A 342 -15.15 22.21 12.71
C PHE A 342 -16.37 23.01 12.24
N ARG A 343 -16.35 24.35 12.39
CA ARG A 343 -17.41 25.23 11.84
C ARG A 343 -17.43 25.19 10.33
N GLY A 344 -16.26 25.28 9.68
CA GLY A 344 -16.15 25.19 8.23
C GLY A 344 -16.65 23.85 7.70
N ASN A 345 -16.25 22.74 8.33
CA ASN A 345 -16.71 21.39 7.93
C ASN A 345 -18.22 21.21 8.11
N ARG A 346 -18.81 21.70 9.21
CA ARG A 346 -20.27 21.66 9.40
C ARG A 346 -21.02 22.48 8.34
N LEU A 347 -20.46 23.64 7.95
CA LEU A 347 -21.06 24.46 6.88
C LEU A 347 -20.98 23.72 5.54
N ALA A 348 -19.86 23.03 5.26
CA ALA A 348 -19.71 22.24 4.04
C ALA A 348 -20.73 21.09 4.00
N ASP A 349 -20.86 20.29 5.07
CA ASP A 349 -21.83 19.20 5.15
C ASP A 349 -23.29 19.71 4.95
N ALA A 350 -23.68 20.80 5.62
CA ALA A 350 -25.00 21.38 5.48
C ALA A 350 -25.26 21.87 4.04
N ALA A 351 -24.31 22.58 3.43
CA ALA A 351 -24.44 23.11 2.07
C ALA A 351 -24.48 21.98 1.02
N ALA A 352 -23.69 20.91 1.18
CA ALA A 352 -23.72 19.75 0.28
C ALA A 352 -25.06 19.01 0.33
N ARG A 353 -25.64 18.85 1.53
CA ARG A 353 -26.97 18.24 1.71
C ARG A 353 -28.08 19.09 1.13
N GLU A 354 -28.01 20.41 1.33
CA GLU A 354 -28.98 21.33 0.77
C GLU A 354 -28.96 21.34 -0.76
N ALA A 355 -27.72 21.40 -1.33
CA ALA A 355 -27.52 21.33 -2.77
C ALA A 355 -28.09 20.02 -3.36
N ALA A 356 -27.87 18.88 -2.69
CA ALA A 356 -28.40 17.60 -3.13
C ALA A 356 -29.96 17.54 -3.21
N ARG A 357 -30.66 18.42 -2.51
CA ARG A 357 -32.16 18.53 -2.53
C ARG A 357 -32.69 19.42 -3.63
N GLN A 358 -31.83 20.15 -4.32
CA GLN A 358 -32.26 21.12 -5.35
C GLN A 358 -32.41 20.51 -6.76
N VAL A 359 -32.49 19.20 -6.87
CA VAL A 359 -32.66 18.47 -8.15
C VAL A 359 -34.13 18.39 -8.53
#